data_e9b8e055285b1cfa5e272bab51359547
#
_entry.id   e9b8e055285b1cfa5e272bab51359547
#
_cell.length_a   1.000
_cell.length_b   1.000
_cell.length_c   1.000
_cell.angle_alpha   90.00
_cell.angle_beta   90.00
_cell.angle_gamma   90.00
#
_symmetry.space_group_name_H-M   'P 1'
#
loop_
_entity.id
_entity.type
_entity.pdbx_description
1 polymer ?
#
loop_
_entity_poly.entity_id
_entity_poly.type
_entity_poly.pdbx_seq_one_letter_code
_entity_poly.pdbx_strand_id
1 'polypeptide(L)'
;MKNFIDLSPDETWACVSHHINSELNFNKLSNLINKRSYIACIKKILGYHQYNVKRTEEIVEAMYSRKWLSRDPKLVTAYKGGDVPVDWNSSKFVVDGLGMSNLQTLRIMKLIEKIKPRTVLDVGCGNGERVLQLACRYPKIKFSGLELTRGGVEVAKNVQNLEQIPGVLINASPLPLIDLAAHKSINFVCSSAKNIPFKDNSFDLVYTSLSLEQMESIREHALKEIYRVTNQYSSFYEAFKDYNNKLPHLAYIYSEDYFKGSLKDLTDLGYKIVEVIDKIPQKTFMNAVFVITKK
;
A
#
# COMPACT_ATOMS: atom_id res chain seq x y z
N MET A 1 -23.02 -1.51 -14.64
CA MET A 1 -21.95 -0.60 -15.15
C MET A 1 -20.69 -1.42 -15.33
N LYS A 2 -19.93 -1.23 -16.42
CA LYS A 2 -18.59 -1.85 -16.53
C LYS A 2 -17.67 -1.19 -15.53
N ASN A 3 -16.94 -1.97 -14.75
CA ASN A 3 -15.92 -1.44 -13.84
C ASN A 3 -14.87 -0.66 -14.62
N PHE A 4 -14.30 0.41 -14.02
CA PHE A 4 -13.27 1.22 -14.67
C PHE A 4 -12.00 0.39 -14.90
N ILE A 5 -11.60 -0.44 -13.93
CA ILE A 5 -10.63 -1.51 -14.14
C ILE A 5 -11.32 -2.85 -13.97
N ASP A 6 -11.08 -3.74 -14.93
CA ASP A 6 -11.64 -5.08 -14.92
C ASP A 6 -10.60 -6.07 -14.37
N LEU A 7 -10.87 -6.59 -13.18
CA LEU A 7 -10.10 -7.65 -12.52
C LEU A 7 -11.08 -8.76 -12.14
N SER A 8 -11.02 -9.85 -12.87
CA SER A 8 -11.94 -10.98 -12.64
C SER A 8 -11.69 -11.65 -11.29
N PRO A 9 -12.69 -12.37 -10.76
CA PRO A 9 -12.50 -13.23 -9.60
C PRO A 9 -11.37 -14.25 -9.79
N ASP A 10 -11.20 -14.79 -11.00
CA ASP A 10 -10.15 -15.77 -11.31
C ASP A 10 -8.74 -15.14 -11.28
N GLU A 11 -8.57 -13.94 -11.85
CA GLU A 11 -7.31 -13.19 -11.73
C GLU A 11 -6.99 -12.83 -10.28
N THR A 12 -8.01 -12.46 -9.50
CA THR A 12 -7.86 -12.19 -8.06
C THR A 12 -7.44 -13.46 -7.31
N TRP A 13 -8.08 -14.61 -7.61
CA TRP A 13 -7.75 -15.89 -7.01
C TRP A 13 -6.34 -16.37 -7.38
N ALA A 14 -5.94 -16.23 -8.62
CA ALA A 14 -4.60 -16.58 -9.09
C ALA A 14 -3.49 -15.83 -8.32
N CYS A 15 -3.73 -14.57 -7.91
CA CYS A 15 -2.77 -13.83 -7.10
C CYS A 15 -2.61 -14.35 -5.68
N VAL A 16 -3.65 -14.93 -5.08
CA VAL A 16 -3.64 -15.29 -3.64
C VAL A 16 -3.57 -16.78 -3.39
N SER A 17 -4.03 -17.63 -4.33
CA SER A 17 -4.15 -19.08 -4.11
C SER A 17 -2.83 -19.77 -3.77
N HIS A 18 -1.73 -19.39 -4.41
CA HIS A 18 -0.39 -19.94 -4.16
C HIS A 18 0.23 -19.46 -2.84
N HIS A 19 -0.41 -18.49 -2.18
CA HIS A 19 0.03 -17.87 -0.93
C HIS A 19 -0.84 -18.27 0.26
N ILE A 20 -1.78 -19.22 0.06
CA ILE A 20 -2.63 -19.71 1.13
C ILE A 20 -1.83 -20.62 2.06
N ASN A 21 -1.84 -20.27 3.34
CA ASN A 21 -1.25 -21.08 4.40
C ASN A 21 -2.34 -21.97 5.01
N SER A 22 -2.43 -23.23 4.53
CA SER A 22 -3.42 -24.20 4.99
C SER A 22 -3.12 -24.76 6.39
N GLU A 23 -1.91 -24.57 6.90
CA GLU A 23 -1.52 -25.02 8.25
C GLU A 23 -2.08 -24.11 9.34
N LEU A 24 -2.42 -22.87 9.01
CA LEU A 24 -2.93 -21.89 9.96
C LEU A 24 -4.45 -21.88 10.03
N ASN A 25 -4.97 -21.96 11.26
CA ASN A 25 -6.40 -21.88 11.49
C ASN A 25 -6.88 -20.43 11.43
N PHE A 26 -7.73 -20.13 10.45
CA PHE A 26 -8.33 -18.81 10.21
C PHE A 26 -8.99 -18.23 11.47
N ASN A 27 -9.87 -18.99 12.14
CA ASN A 27 -10.61 -18.52 13.30
C ASN A 27 -9.66 -18.22 14.47
N LYS A 28 -8.68 -19.09 14.72
CA LYS A 28 -7.68 -18.88 15.79
C LYS A 28 -6.86 -17.61 15.54
N LEU A 29 -6.40 -17.40 14.31
CA LEU A 29 -5.61 -16.22 13.96
C LEU A 29 -6.43 -14.94 14.01
N SER A 30 -7.64 -14.95 13.45
CA SER A 30 -8.57 -13.82 13.48
C SER A 30 -8.91 -13.42 14.92
N ASN A 31 -9.27 -14.39 15.76
CA ASN A 31 -9.59 -14.15 17.17
C ASN A 31 -8.39 -13.61 17.95
N LEU A 32 -7.19 -14.11 17.67
CA LEU A 32 -5.97 -13.61 18.31
C LEU A 32 -5.69 -12.14 17.98
N ILE A 33 -5.81 -11.76 16.70
CA ILE A 33 -5.59 -10.38 16.26
C ILE A 33 -6.65 -9.46 16.87
N ASN A 34 -7.93 -9.84 16.78
CA ASN A 34 -9.01 -9.05 17.35
C ASN A 34 -8.87 -8.87 18.88
N LYS A 35 -8.53 -9.95 19.62
CA LYS A 35 -8.29 -9.89 21.05
C LYS A 35 -7.15 -8.93 21.41
N ARG A 36 -6.04 -8.98 20.66
CA ARG A 36 -4.91 -8.05 20.86
C ARG A 36 -5.33 -6.60 20.63
N SER A 37 -6.09 -6.33 19.58
CA SER A 37 -6.58 -5.00 19.25
C SER A 37 -7.54 -4.46 20.32
N TYR A 38 -8.47 -5.28 20.83
CA TYR A 38 -9.36 -4.90 21.91
C TYR A 38 -8.60 -4.59 23.21
N ILE A 39 -7.64 -5.44 23.58
CA ILE A 39 -6.82 -5.22 24.78
C ILE A 39 -6.02 -3.92 24.64
N ALA A 40 -5.39 -3.69 23.48
CA ALA A 40 -4.64 -2.48 23.21
C ALA A 40 -5.55 -1.23 23.24
N CYS A 41 -6.74 -1.32 22.65
CA CYS A 41 -7.74 -0.25 22.68
C CYS A 41 -8.17 0.10 24.12
N ILE A 42 -8.50 -0.91 24.93
CA ILE A 42 -8.88 -0.71 26.35
C ILE A 42 -7.72 -0.06 27.12
N LYS A 43 -6.49 -0.56 26.97
CA LYS A 43 -5.33 0.00 27.65
C LYS A 43 -5.05 1.44 27.22
N LYS A 44 -5.25 1.77 25.94
CA LYS A 44 -5.15 3.12 25.42
C LYS A 44 -6.18 4.05 26.06
N ILE A 45 -7.44 3.59 26.16
CA ILE A 45 -8.53 4.34 26.82
C ILE A 45 -8.23 4.56 28.31
N LEU A 46 -7.68 3.57 28.99
CA LEU A 46 -7.28 3.65 30.41
C LEU A 46 -6.00 4.46 30.63
N GLY A 47 -5.42 5.06 29.58
CA GLY A 47 -4.27 5.96 29.71
C GLY A 47 -2.92 5.26 29.89
N TYR A 48 -2.81 3.96 29.62
CA TYR A 48 -1.51 3.28 29.67
C TYR A 48 -0.56 3.86 28.62
N HIS A 49 0.48 4.54 29.07
CA HIS A 49 1.38 5.36 28.24
C HIS A 49 1.98 4.60 27.05
N GLN A 50 2.36 3.34 27.24
CA GLN A 50 2.95 2.49 26.18
C GLN A 50 1.99 2.17 25.01
N TYR A 51 0.67 2.36 25.19
CA TYR A 51 -0.36 2.18 24.17
C TYR A 51 -0.86 3.49 23.57
N ASN A 52 -0.43 4.63 24.12
CA ASN A 52 -0.90 5.97 23.72
C ASN A 52 0.08 6.69 22.79
N VAL A 53 0.84 5.93 22.03
CA VAL A 53 1.81 6.47 21.07
C VAL A 53 1.05 6.93 19.83
N LYS A 54 1.17 8.23 19.50
CA LYS A 54 0.69 8.77 18.24
C LYS A 54 1.71 8.46 17.15
N ARG A 55 1.25 8.11 15.95
CA ARG A 55 2.10 7.91 14.78
C ARG A 55 2.48 9.26 14.17
N THR A 56 3.45 9.93 14.76
CA THR A 56 4.08 11.10 14.15
C THR A 56 5.10 10.66 13.09
N GLU A 57 5.51 11.56 12.21
CA GLU A 57 6.51 11.26 11.19
C GLU A 57 7.82 10.77 11.79
N GLU A 58 8.27 11.33 12.94
CA GLU A 58 9.50 10.93 13.63
C GLU A 58 9.41 9.48 14.12
N ILE A 59 8.26 9.08 14.67
CA ILE A 59 8.03 7.72 15.14
C ILE A 59 7.98 6.74 13.97
N VAL A 60 7.26 7.10 12.90
CA VAL A 60 7.17 6.30 11.67
C VAL A 60 8.56 6.15 11.05
N GLU A 61 9.32 7.23 10.93
CA GLU A 61 10.68 7.23 10.40
C GLU A 61 11.59 6.30 11.21
N ALA A 62 11.61 6.44 12.54
CA ALA A 62 12.43 5.61 13.42
C ALA A 62 12.06 4.11 13.35
N MET A 63 10.76 3.78 13.27
CA MET A 63 10.27 2.40 13.19
C MET A 63 10.62 1.76 11.85
N TYR A 64 10.34 2.45 10.75
CA TYR A 64 10.50 1.88 9.41
C TYR A 64 11.94 1.91 8.92
N SER A 65 12.75 2.92 9.27
CA SER A 65 14.20 2.90 8.96
C SER A 65 14.88 1.65 9.53
N ARG A 66 14.60 1.30 10.80
CA ARG A 66 15.11 0.03 11.37
C ARG A 66 14.60 -1.19 10.62
N LYS A 67 13.31 -1.21 10.27
CA LYS A 67 12.67 -2.30 9.55
C LYS A 67 13.30 -2.53 8.18
N TRP A 68 13.61 -1.46 7.46
CA TRP A 68 14.21 -1.56 6.13
C TRP A 68 15.69 -1.94 6.21
N LEU A 69 16.48 -1.32 7.08
CA LEU A 69 17.90 -1.59 7.23
C LEU A 69 18.22 -2.97 7.86
N SER A 70 17.29 -3.56 8.60
CA SER A 70 17.44 -4.92 9.12
C SER A 70 17.29 -6.01 8.06
N ARG A 71 16.88 -5.65 6.84
CA ARG A 71 16.75 -6.56 5.71
C ARG A 71 18.03 -6.56 4.90
N ASP A 72 18.54 -7.73 4.56
CA ASP A 72 19.68 -7.83 3.64
C ASP A 72 19.30 -7.15 2.31
N PRO A 73 20.03 -6.11 1.86
CA PRO A 73 19.76 -5.45 0.57
C PRO A 73 19.89 -6.40 -0.63
N LYS A 74 20.67 -7.49 -0.48
CA LYS A 74 20.80 -8.55 -1.48
C LYS A 74 19.63 -9.54 -1.43
N LEU A 75 18.99 -9.63 -0.29
CA LEU A 75 17.77 -10.39 -0.04
C LEU A 75 16.61 -9.40 0.03
N VAL A 76 16.36 -8.63 -1.04
CA VAL A 76 15.06 -7.99 -1.19
C VAL A 76 14.04 -9.10 -1.25
N THR A 77 13.75 -9.63 -0.09
CA THR A 77 12.64 -10.55 0.08
C THR A 77 11.41 -9.72 -0.19
N ALA A 78 10.68 -10.11 -1.20
CA ALA A 78 9.32 -9.65 -1.39
C ALA A 78 8.65 -9.58 -0.01
N TYR A 79 7.97 -8.48 0.28
CA TYR A 79 7.43 -8.20 1.60
C TYR A 79 6.62 -9.38 2.12
N LYS A 80 7.24 -10.27 2.86
CA LYS A 80 6.54 -11.26 3.68
C LYS A 80 5.98 -10.51 4.88
N GLY A 81 4.90 -9.80 4.67
CA GLY A 81 4.01 -9.46 5.77
C GLY A 81 3.58 -10.77 6.43
N GLY A 82 3.30 -10.72 7.73
CA GLY A 82 2.81 -11.91 8.41
C GLY A 82 1.54 -12.45 7.75
N ASP A 83 1.26 -13.73 8.02
CA ASP A 83 0.02 -14.37 7.62
C ASP A 83 -1.20 -13.59 8.13
N VAL A 84 -2.16 -13.37 7.27
CA VAL A 84 -3.38 -12.63 7.57
C VAL A 84 -4.62 -13.45 7.28
N PRO A 85 -5.62 -13.47 8.19
CA PRO A 85 -6.91 -14.08 7.93
C PRO A 85 -7.72 -13.18 6.99
N VAL A 86 -8.18 -13.76 5.89
CA VAL A 86 -8.88 -13.08 4.81
C VAL A 86 -10.27 -13.68 4.60
N ASP A 87 -11.27 -12.82 4.40
CA ASP A 87 -12.63 -13.17 4.01
C ASP A 87 -12.90 -12.63 2.59
N TRP A 88 -13.33 -13.50 1.69
CA TRP A 88 -13.66 -13.12 0.32
C TRP A 88 -14.60 -14.13 -0.35
N ASN A 89 -15.67 -13.64 -0.95
CA ASN A 89 -16.69 -14.46 -1.66
C ASN A 89 -17.16 -15.67 -0.82
N SER A 90 -17.48 -15.45 0.46
CA SER A 90 -17.87 -16.50 1.42
C SER A 90 -16.79 -17.53 1.74
N SER A 91 -15.56 -17.36 1.23
CA SER A 91 -14.41 -18.19 1.55
C SER A 91 -13.54 -17.52 2.62
N LYS A 92 -13.07 -18.33 3.58
CA LYS A 92 -12.24 -17.90 4.69
C LYS A 92 -10.92 -18.65 4.65
N PHE A 93 -9.82 -17.94 4.52
CA PHE A 93 -8.49 -18.54 4.42
C PHE A 93 -7.43 -17.63 5.05
N VAL A 94 -6.26 -18.19 5.29
CA VAL A 94 -5.09 -17.43 5.72
C VAL A 94 -4.15 -17.31 4.53
N VAL A 95 -3.68 -16.09 4.26
CA VAL A 95 -2.75 -15.81 3.15
C VAL A 95 -1.54 -15.05 3.68
N ASP A 96 -0.38 -15.28 3.10
CA ASP A 96 0.81 -14.51 3.45
C ASP A 96 0.74 -13.07 2.88
N GLY A 97 1.59 -12.19 3.40
CA GLY A 97 1.59 -10.80 2.98
C GLY A 97 1.98 -10.59 1.52
N LEU A 98 2.71 -11.54 0.92
CA LEU A 98 3.11 -11.46 -0.49
C LEU A 98 1.91 -11.60 -1.42
N GLY A 99 1.01 -12.57 -1.16
CA GLY A 99 -0.21 -12.73 -1.96
C GLY A 99 -1.09 -11.48 -1.94
N MET A 100 -1.21 -10.84 -0.78
CA MET A 100 -1.94 -9.57 -0.68
C MET A 100 -1.22 -8.42 -1.41
N SER A 101 0.11 -8.38 -1.36
CA SER A 101 0.91 -7.39 -2.08
C SER A 101 0.81 -7.56 -3.60
N ASN A 102 0.86 -8.80 -4.08
CA ASN A 102 0.70 -9.13 -5.50
C ASN A 102 -0.65 -8.68 -6.05
N LEU A 103 -1.72 -8.89 -5.28
CA LEU A 103 -3.06 -8.45 -5.67
C LEU A 103 -3.15 -6.92 -5.79
N GLN A 104 -2.50 -6.18 -4.88
CA GLN A 104 -2.42 -4.71 -4.96
C GLN A 104 -1.62 -4.28 -6.20
N THR A 105 -0.49 -4.93 -6.45
CA THR A 105 0.36 -4.65 -7.61
C THR A 105 -0.37 -4.90 -8.91
N LEU A 106 -1.10 -6.04 -9.02
CA LEU A 106 -1.91 -6.34 -10.19
C LEU A 106 -2.97 -5.28 -10.48
N ARG A 107 -3.64 -4.75 -9.44
CA ARG A 107 -4.62 -3.67 -9.63
C ARG A 107 -4.00 -2.39 -10.15
N ILE A 108 -2.83 -2.03 -9.66
CA ILE A 108 -2.10 -0.86 -10.18
C ILE A 108 -1.68 -1.13 -11.63
N MET A 109 -1.23 -2.34 -11.98
CA MET A 109 -0.91 -2.72 -13.35
C MET A 109 -2.13 -2.59 -14.27
N LYS A 110 -3.31 -3.09 -13.86
CA LYS A 110 -4.56 -2.94 -14.62
C LYS A 110 -4.98 -1.46 -14.77
N LEU A 111 -4.76 -0.65 -13.75
CA LEU A 111 -5.01 0.80 -13.85
C LEU A 111 -4.06 1.44 -14.85
N ILE A 112 -2.77 1.14 -14.80
CA ILE A 112 -1.77 1.64 -15.77
C ILE A 112 -2.14 1.22 -17.20
N GLU A 113 -2.54 -0.03 -17.43
CA GLU A 113 -2.98 -0.52 -18.74
C GLU A 113 -4.22 0.22 -19.25
N LYS A 114 -5.12 0.60 -18.35
CA LYS A 114 -6.35 1.36 -18.66
C LYS A 114 -6.08 2.81 -19.02
N ILE A 115 -5.31 3.52 -18.19
CA ILE A 115 -5.13 4.98 -18.33
C ILE A 115 -3.89 5.37 -19.14
N LYS A 116 -2.94 4.45 -19.34
CA LYS A 116 -1.71 4.63 -20.11
C LYS A 116 -0.93 5.89 -19.71
N PRO A 117 -0.57 6.05 -18.43
CA PRO A 117 0.13 7.22 -17.94
C PRO A 117 1.55 7.29 -18.50
N ARG A 118 2.10 8.48 -18.65
CA ARG A 118 3.53 8.69 -19.00
C ARG A 118 4.41 8.84 -17.77
N THR A 119 3.82 9.31 -16.68
CA THR A 119 4.50 9.59 -15.41
C THR A 119 3.70 9.03 -14.24
N VAL A 120 4.37 8.32 -13.34
CA VAL A 120 3.75 7.66 -12.19
C VAL A 120 4.54 7.96 -10.91
N LEU A 121 3.85 8.31 -9.82
CA LEU A 121 4.43 8.48 -8.50
C LEU A 121 3.82 7.48 -7.51
N ASP A 122 4.68 6.76 -6.78
CA ASP A 122 4.33 5.96 -5.61
C ASP A 122 4.60 6.79 -4.34
N VAL A 123 3.57 7.13 -3.58
CA VAL A 123 3.71 7.90 -2.34
C VAL A 123 3.71 6.96 -1.13
N GLY A 124 4.85 6.91 -0.43
CA GLY A 124 5.13 5.93 0.62
C GLY A 124 5.60 4.59 0.02
N CYS A 125 6.55 4.67 -0.92
CA CYS A 125 7.01 3.49 -1.67
C CYS A 125 7.84 2.49 -0.83
N GLY A 126 8.20 2.82 0.41
CA GLY A 126 8.99 1.98 1.29
C GLY A 126 10.36 1.64 0.67
N ASN A 127 10.67 0.33 0.58
CA ASN A 127 11.88 -0.16 -0.07
C ASN A 127 11.81 -0.20 -1.61
N GLY A 128 10.78 0.39 -2.21
CA GLY A 128 10.62 0.50 -3.65
C GLY A 128 10.14 -0.75 -4.38
N GLU A 129 9.88 -1.86 -3.68
CA GLU A 129 9.60 -3.18 -4.26
C GLU A 129 8.56 -3.13 -5.39
N ARG A 130 7.41 -2.48 -5.15
CA ARG A 130 6.33 -2.38 -6.14
C ARG A 130 6.72 -1.49 -7.33
N VAL A 131 7.28 -0.32 -7.08
CA VAL A 131 7.64 0.59 -8.16
C VAL A 131 8.78 0.03 -9.02
N LEU A 132 9.69 -0.79 -8.45
CA LEU A 132 10.72 -1.53 -9.18
C LEU A 132 10.10 -2.53 -10.16
N GLN A 133 9.12 -3.33 -9.71
CA GLN A 133 8.37 -4.26 -10.57
C GLN A 133 7.60 -3.53 -11.67
N LEU A 134 6.91 -2.43 -11.33
CA LEU A 134 6.14 -1.62 -12.28
C LEU A 134 7.04 -1.02 -13.37
N ALA A 135 8.22 -0.50 -13.01
CA ALA A 135 9.17 0.03 -13.99
C ALA A 135 9.66 -1.05 -14.95
N CYS A 136 9.99 -2.24 -14.45
CA CYS A 136 10.39 -3.36 -15.28
C CYS A 136 9.26 -3.91 -16.15
N ARG A 137 8.01 -3.80 -15.73
CA ARG A 137 6.84 -4.17 -16.53
C ARG A 137 6.50 -3.13 -17.60
N TYR A 138 6.68 -1.84 -17.28
CA TYR A 138 6.31 -0.72 -18.15
C TYR A 138 7.51 0.21 -18.44
N PRO A 139 8.53 -0.24 -19.16
CA PRO A 139 9.82 0.47 -19.29
C PRO A 139 9.74 1.82 -20.00
N LYS A 140 8.62 2.13 -20.66
CA LYS A 140 8.38 3.43 -21.32
C LYS A 140 7.77 4.49 -20.40
N ILE A 141 7.36 4.11 -19.20
CA ILE A 141 6.77 5.01 -18.21
C ILE A 141 7.87 5.53 -17.28
N LYS A 142 7.83 6.82 -16.96
CA LYS A 142 8.72 7.43 -15.97
C LYS A 142 8.14 7.24 -14.56
N PHE A 143 8.83 6.45 -13.75
CA PHE A 143 8.43 6.19 -12.37
C PHE A 143 9.23 7.03 -11.38
N SER A 144 8.54 7.45 -10.31
CA SER A 144 9.15 8.03 -9.11
C SER A 144 8.61 7.34 -7.87
N GLY A 145 9.43 7.22 -6.83
CA GLY A 145 9.04 6.76 -5.51
C GLY A 145 9.36 7.81 -4.46
N LEU A 146 8.37 8.21 -3.67
CA LEU A 146 8.53 9.08 -2.51
C LEU A 146 8.45 8.21 -1.25
N GLU A 147 9.46 8.32 -0.38
CA GLU A 147 9.50 7.60 0.89
C GLU A 147 10.02 8.53 1.99
N LEU A 148 9.38 8.47 3.16
CA LEU A 148 9.76 9.26 4.33
C LEU A 148 11.12 8.83 4.88
N THR A 149 11.37 7.51 4.92
CA THR A 149 12.49 6.94 5.65
C THR A 149 13.75 6.84 4.79
N ARG A 150 14.87 7.30 5.34
CA ARG A 150 16.19 7.17 4.67
C ARG A 150 16.52 5.70 4.39
N GLY A 151 16.25 4.81 5.36
CA GLY A 151 16.50 3.38 5.19
C GLY A 151 15.71 2.76 4.05
N GLY A 152 14.46 3.15 3.84
CA GLY A 152 13.65 2.69 2.70
C GLY A 152 14.26 3.12 1.36
N VAL A 153 14.59 4.41 1.24
CA VAL A 153 15.22 4.96 0.02
C VAL A 153 16.59 4.33 -0.24
N GLU A 154 17.38 4.08 0.80
CA GLU A 154 18.69 3.44 0.67
C GLU A 154 18.57 2.02 0.11
N VAL A 155 17.67 1.21 0.67
CA VAL A 155 17.39 -0.15 0.15
C VAL A 155 16.91 -0.10 -1.29
N ALA A 156 15.99 0.80 -1.64
CA ALA A 156 15.49 0.96 -3.01
C ALA A 156 16.62 1.32 -3.98
N LYS A 157 17.49 2.25 -3.62
CA LYS A 157 18.65 2.66 -4.43
C LYS A 157 19.71 1.56 -4.55
N ASN A 158 19.91 0.75 -3.51
CA ASN A 158 20.82 -0.39 -3.58
C ASN A 158 20.34 -1.41 -4.62
N VAL A 159 19.03 -1.68 -4.68
CA VAL A 159 18.45 -2.53 -5.74
C VAL A 159 18.57 -1.85 -7.11
N GLN A 160 18.34 -0.55 -7.18
CA GLN A 160 18.44 0.23 -8.43
C GLN A 160 19.85 0.15 -9.04
N ASN A 161 20.89 0.01 -8.23
CA ASN A 161 22.29 -0.08 -8.67
C ASN A 161 22.67 -1.47 -9.21
N LEU A 162 21.81 -2.49 -9.06
CA LEU A 162 22.06 -3.81 -9.62
C LEU A 162 21.90 -3.79 -11.16
N GLU A 163 22.57 -4.69 -11.84
CA GLU A 163 22.43 -4.81 -13.31
C GLU A 163 21.02 -5.17 -13.74
N GLN A 164 20.39 -6.04 -12.98
CA GLN A 164 19.01 -6.48 -13.18
C GLN A 164 18.25 -6.49 -11.85
N ILE A 165 16.95 -6.39 -11.92
CA ILE A 165 16.08 -6.55 -10.76
C ILE A 165 16.27 -7.94 -10.14
N PRO A 166 16.32 -8.09 -8.80
CA PRO A 166 16.52 -9.39 -8.14
C PRO A 166 15.48 -10.43 -8.56
N GLY A 167 15.92 -11.68 -8.72
CA GLY A 167 15.05 -12.81 -9.10
C GLY A 167 13.84 -13.00 -8.19
N VAL A 168 13.98 -12.70 -6.89
CA VAL A 168 12.86 -12.75 -5.94
C VAL A 168 11.74 -11.76 -6.31
N LEU A 169 12.07 -10.57 -6.83
CA LEU A 169 11.08 -9.60 -7.28
C LEU A 169 10.48 -9.99 -8.64
N ILE A 170 11.26 -10.65 -9.51
CA ILE A 170 10.74 -11.21 -10.77
C ILE A 170 9.67 -12.26 -10.45
N ASN A 171 10.00 -13.21 -9.57
CA ASN A 171 9.10 -14.31 -9.20
C ASN A 171 7.86 -13.84 -8.40
N ALA A 172 8.00 -12.74 -7.66
CA ALA A 172 6.91 -12.13 -6.91
C ALA A 172 6.02 -11.22 -7.77
N SER A 173 6.36 -10.94 -9.02
CA SER A 173 5.53 -10.08 -9.86
C SER A 173 4.28 -10.82 -10.34
N PRO A 174 3.08 -10.20 -10.21
CA PRO A 174 1.83 -10.84 -10.66
C PRO A 174 1.72 -10.98 -12.17
N LEU A 175 2.51 -10.21 -12.93
CA LEU A 175 2.61 -10.31 -14.40
C LEU A 175 4.08 -10.37 -14.82
N PRO A 176 4.40 -11.00 -15.96
CA PRO A 176 5.76 -11.06 -16.48
C PRO A 176 6.39 -9.67 -16.66
N LEU A 177 7.63 -9.51 -16.23
CA LEU A 177 8.40 -8.28 -16.45
C LEU A 177 8.96 -8.26 -17.87
N ILE A 178 9.11 -7.08 -18.47
CA ILE A 178 9.48 -6.90 -19.89
C ILE A 178 10.96 -6.53 -20.01
N ASP A 179 11.44 -5.59 -19.17
CA ASP A 179 12.82 -5.12 -19.17
C ASP A 179 13.37 -5.15 -17.74
N LEU A 180 14.23 -6.12 -17.45
CA LEU A 180 14.75 -6.35 -16.11
C LEU A 180 15.77 -5.28 -15.66
N ALA A 181 16.18 -4.37 -16.54
CA ALA A 181 17.07 -3.25 -16.23
C ALA A 181 16.34 -1.91 -16.11
N ALA A 182 15.05 -1.83 -16.46
CA ALA A 182 14.29 -0.58 -16.45
C ALA A 182 14.14 0.05 -15.05
N HIS A 183 14.30 -0.74 -13.97
CA HIS A 183 14.32 -0.25 -12.59
C HIS A 183 15.40 0.81 -12.33
N LYS A 184 16.46 0.85 -13.13
CA LYS A 184 17.55 1.84 -12.99
C LYS A 184 17.10 3.27 -13.25
N SER A 185 16.01 3.49 -13.97
CA SER A 185 15.50 4.80 -14.37
C SER A 185 14.58 5.47 -13.33
N ILE A 186 14.27 4.79 -12.21
CA ILE A 186 13.33 5.30 -11.20
C ILE A 186 13.95 6.46 -10.43
N ASN A 187 13.19 7.51 -10.19
CA ASN A 187 13.60 8.61 -9.32
C ASN A 187 13.12 8.40 -7.89
N PHE A 188 14.00 7.93 -6.99
CA PHE A 188 13.70 7.78 -5.57
C PHE A 188 14.03 9.05 -4.78
N VAL A 189 13.04 9.58 -4.06
CA VAL A 189 13.15 10.80 -3.25
C VAL A 189 12.81 10.51 -1.79
N CYS A 190 13.72 10.91 -0.89
CA CYS A 190 13.47 10.86 0.55
C CYS A 190 12.80 12.18 0.97
N SER A 191 11.49 12.14 1.24
CA SER A 191 10.73 13.31 1.67
C SER A 191 9.42 12.92 2.32
N SER A 192 8.86 13.84 3.13
CA SER A 192 7.52 13.73 3.68
C SER A 192 6.45 13.95 2.62
N ALA A 193 5.35 13.18 2.70
CA ALA A 193 4.15 13.41 1.92
C ALA A 193 3.44 14.74 2.27
N LYS A 194 3.81 15.38 3.39
CA LYS A 194 3.34 16.69 3.79
C LYS A 194 3.87 17.81 2.89
N ASN A 195 4.99 17.57 2.19
CA ASN A 195 5.61 18.51 1.26
C ASN A 195 6.33 17.73 0.15
N ILE A 196 5.58 17.35 -0.89
CA ILE A 196 6.08 16.56 -2.00
C ILE A 196 6.94 17.43 -2.93
N PRO A 197 8.26 17.13 -3.12
CA PRO A 197 9.20 18.02 -3.80
C PRO A 197 9.10 17.93 -5.34
N PHE A 198 7.90 17.93 -5.85
CA PHE A 198 7.59 17.95 -7.28
C PHE A 198 6.64 19.10 -7.60
N LYS A 199 6.69 19.59 -8.84
CA LYS A 199 5.80 20.67 -9.32
C LYS A 199 4.34 20.19 -9.39
N ASP A 200 3.43 21.14 -9.41
CA ASP A 200 2.01 20.88 -9.64
C ASP A 200 1.80 20.12 -10.95
N ASN A 201 0.86 19.17 -10.94
CA ASN A 201 0.47 18.40 -12.13
C ASN A 201 1.65 17.63 -12.81
N SER A 202 2.63 17.16 -12.01
CA SER A 202 3.82 16.48 -12.53
C SER A 202 3.57 15.02 -12.93
N PHE A 203 2.53 14.38 -12.41
CA PHE A 203 2.29 12.95 -12.59
C PHE A 203 0.90 12.66 -13.14
N ASP A 204 0.85 11.88 -14.22
CA ASP A 204 -0.42 11.44 -14.81
C ASP A 204 -1.15 10.46 -13.88
N LEU A 205 -0.41 9.68 -13.06
CA LEU A 205 -0.94 8.84 -12.02
C LEU A 205 -0.12 9.00 -10.73
N VAL A 206 -0.79 9.28 -9.61
CA VAL A 206 -0.22 9.19 -8.26
C VAL A 206 -0.95 8.10 -7.49
N TYR A 207 -0.24 7.19 -6.85
CA TYR A 207 -0.90 6.18 -6.05
C TYR A 207 -0.29 6.03 -4.64
N THR A 208 -1.13 5.56 -3.72
CA THR A 208 -0.74 5.09 -2.38
C THR A 208 -1.20 3.65 -2.20
N SER A 209 -0.50 2.89 -1.37
CA SER A 209 -0.89 1.52 -1.06
C SER A 209 -0.52 1.14 0.36
N LEU A 210 -1.49 1.23 1.27
CA LEU A 210 -1.32 1.05 2.71
C LEU A 210 -0.20 1.91 3.29
N SER A 211 -0.03 3.11 2.75
CA SER A 211 0.93 4.10 3.22
C SER A 211 0.25 5.25 3.97
N LEU A 212 -0.96 5.66 3.58
CA LEU A 212 -1.73 6.67 4.32
C LEU A 212 -2.07 6.18 5.74
N GLU A 213 -2.15 4.87 5.98
CA GLU A 213 -2.37 4.33 7.32
C GLU A 213 -1.32 4.81 8.34
N GLN A 214 -0.13 5.19 7.88
CA GLN A 214 0.95 5.73 8.69
C GLN A 214 0.95 7.26 8.77
N MET A 215 0.06 7.94 8.05
CA MET A 215 0.08 9.38 7.82
C MET A 215 -1.07 10.14 8.52
N GLU A 216 -1.70 9.54 9.56
CA GLU A 216 -2.85 10.17 10.23
C GLU A 216 -2.53 11.58 10.77
N SER A 217 -1.33 11.78 11.31
CA SER A 217 -0.89 13.07 11.85
C SER A 217 -0.72 14.18 10.80
N ILE A 218 -0.52 13.79 9.53
CA ILE A 218 -0.32 14.71 8.40
C ILE A 218 -1.38 14.53 7.30
N ARG A 219 -2.42 13.76 7.55
CA ARG A 219 -3.40 13.29 6.56
C ARG A 219 -3.86 14.37 5.59
N GLU A 220 -4.31 15.49 6.10
CA GLU A 220 -4.85 16.57 5.27
C GLU A 220 -3.78 17.16 4.34
N HIS A 221 -2.58 17.38 4.85
CA HIS A 221 -1.47 17.88 4.05
C HIS A 221 -1.06 16.87 2.98
N ALA A 222 -0.93 15.59 3.35
CA ALA A 222 -0.58 14.54 2.40
C ALA A 222 -1.59 14.42 1.25
N LEU A 223 -2.89 14.43 1.56
CA LEU A 223 -3.94 14.39 0.54
C LEU A 223 -3.93 15.64 -0.35
N LYS A 224 -3.70 16.84 0.20
CA LYS A 224 -3.56 18.09 -0.57
C LYS A 224 -2.34 18.03 -1.50
N GLU A 225 -1.22 17.54 -1.03
CA GLU A 225 0.01 17.44 -1.83
C GLU A 225 -0.11 16.39 -2.94
N ILE A 226 -0.71 15.22 -2.64
CA ILE A 226 -1.03 14.22 -3.65
C ILE A 226 -1.94 14.83 -4.73
N TYR A 227 -2.99 15.56 -4.34
CA TYR A 227 -3.87 16.28 -5.29
C TYR A 227 -3.08 17.29 -6.12
N ARG A 228 -2.21 18.09 -5.48
CA ARG A 228 -1.43 19.13 -6.14
C ARG A 228 -0.54 18.57 -7.25
N VAL A 229 0.20 17.50 -6.96
CA VAL A 229 1.16 16.91 -7.91
C VAL A 229 0.50 16.01 -8.96
N THR A 230 -0.75 15.60 -8.75
CA THR A 230 -1.53 14.79 -9.71
C THR A 230 -1.96 15.66 -10.89
N ASN A 231 -1.79 15.16 -12.11
CA ASN A 231 -2.27 15.75 -13.36
C ASN A 231 -3.63 15.20 -13.79
N GLN A 232 -3.82 13.86 -13.68
CA GLN A 232 -5.03 13.21 -14.20
C GLN A 232 -5.70 12.31 -13.16
N TYR A 233 -5.01 11.29 -12.67
CA TYR A 233 -5.58 10.26 -11.80
C TYR A 233 -4.80 10.10 -10.51
N SER A 234 -5.54 9.87 -9.41
CA SER A 234 -4.97 9.32 -8.20
C SER A 234 -5.63 7.98 -7.86
N SER A 235 -4.89 7.11 -7.19
CA SER A 235 -5.40 5.82 -6.75
C SER A 235 -4.95 5.54 -5.32
N PHE A 236 -5.89 5.14 -4.50
CA PHE A 236 -5.68 4.89 -3.07
C PHE A 236 -6.10 3.46 -2.73
N TYR A 237 -5.16 2.60 -2.33
CA TYR A 237 -5.50 1.34 -1.70
C TYR A 237 -5.31 1.50 -0.19
N GLU A 238 -6.36 1.94 0.50
CA GLU A 238 -6.27 2.37 1.89
C GLU A 238 -7.49 1.97 2.72
N ALA A 239 -7.33 2.00 4.05
CA ALA A 239 -8.37 1.62 5.01
C ALA A 239 -9.32 2.80 5.31
N PHE A 240 -10.08 3.27 4.33
CA PHE A 240 -11.03 4.35 4.53
C PHE A 240 -12.08 4.03 5.60
N LYS A 241 -12.40 5.03 6.43
CA LYS A 241 -13.36 4.97 7.53
C LYS A 241 -14.72 4.43 7.07
N ASP A 242 -15.15 4.79 5.86
CA ASP A 242 -16.45 4.39 5.27
C ASP A 242 -16.61 2.87 5.20
N TYR A 243 -15.52 2.13 5.09
CA TYR A 243 -15.48 0.67 4.98
C TYR A 243 -15.04 -0.05 6.26
N ASN A 244 -14.77 0.70 7.34
CA ASN A 244 -14.22 0.19 8.59
C ASN A 244 -15.10 0.55 9.80
N ASN A 245 -16.41 0.28 9.71
CA ASN A 245 -17.42 0.59 10.73
C ASN A 245 -17.70 -0.55 11.71
N LYS A 246 -17.14 -1.75 11.51
CA LYS A 246 -17.30 -2.88 12.42
C LYS A 246 -16.38 -2.73 13.63
N LEU A 247 -16.84 -3.21 14.80
CA LEU A 247 -16.09 -3.07 16.05
C LEU A 247 -14.65 -3.62 15.99
N PRO A 248 -14.33 -4.79 15.39
CA PRO A 248 -12.95 -5.24 15.24
C PRO A 248 -12.09 -4.27 14.46
N HIS A 249 -12.62 -3.70 13.36
CA HIS A 249 -11.90 -2.75 12.52
C HIS A 249 -11.61 -1.45 13.26
N LEU A 250 -12.62 -0.91 13.96
CA LEU A 250 -12.47 0.30 14.76
C LEU A 250 -11.44 0.12 15.88
N ALA A 251 -11.47 -1.02 16.56
CA ALA A 251 -10.51 -1.34 17.62
C ALA A 251 -9.09 -1.43 17.07
N TYR A 252 -8.90 -2.09 15.91
CA TYR A 252 -7.60 -2.21 15.28
C TYR A 252 -7.05 -0.84 14.85
N ILE A 253 -7.84 -0.07 14.07
CA ILE A 253 -7.43 1.26 13.59
C ILE A 253 -7.13 2.20 14.76
N TYR A 254 -7.95 2.18 15.81
CA TYR A 254 -7.73 3.01 16.98
C TYR A 254 -6.50 2.58 17.79
N SER A 255 -6.29 1.28 17.99
CA SER A 255 -5.13 0.77 18.74
C SER A 255 -3.81 1.08 18.05
N GLU A 256 -3.78 1.02 16.73
CA GLU A 256 -2.59 1.27 15.90
C GLU A 256 -2.39 2.76 15.56
N ASP A 257 -3.34 3.62 15.88
CA ASP A 257 -3.39 5.03 15.47
C ASP A 257 -3.28 5.21 13.95
N TYR A 258 -3.98 4.35 13.21
CA TYR A 258 -4.01 4.35 11.75
C TYR A 258 -4.95 5.40 11.17
N PHE A 259 -4.87 5.56 9.85
CA PHE A 259 -5.64 6.49 9.01
C PHE A 259 -7.16 6.42 9.30
N LYS A 260 -7.74 7.59 9.58
CA LYS A 260 -9.16 7.77 9.89
C LYS A 260 -9.88 8.59 8.82
N GLY A 261 -9.25 8.75 7.66
CA GLY A 261 -9.82 9.47 6.54
C GLY A 261 -11.02 8.77 5.92
N SER A 262 -11.89 9.56 5.32
CA SER A 262 -13.12 9.14 4.63
C SER A 262 -13.05 9.47 3.14
N LEU A 263 -13.96 8.89 2.35
CA LEU A 263 -14.13 9.29 0.95
C LEU A 263 -14.54 10.76 0.83
N LYS A 264 -15.24 11.30 1.84
CA LYS A 264 -15.61 12.71 1.90
C LYS A 264 -14.37 13.62 1.96
N ASP A 265 -13.32 13.23 2.68
CA ASP A 265 -12.07 14.02 2.75
C ASP A 265 -11.45 14.18 1.35
N LEU A 266 -11.56 13.17 0.48
CA LEU A 266 -11.12 13.28 -0.91
C LEU A 266 -11.98 14.26 -1.69
N THR A 267 -13.31 14.13 -1.62
CA THR A 267 -14.22 15.00 -2.37
C THR A 267 -14.18 16.46 -1.92
N ASP A 268 -13.99 16.71 -0.64
CA ASP A 268 -13.82 18.08 -0.08
C ASP A 268 -12.53 18.75 -0.60
N LEU A 269 -11.52 17.97 -0.95
CA LEU A 269 -10.28 18.45 -1.55
C LEU A 269 -10.36 18.59 -3.10
N GLY A 270 -11.49 18.25 -3.70
CA GLY A 270 -11.72 18.39 -5.14
C GLY A 270 -11.50 17.14 -5.97
N TYR A 271 -11.14 16.01 -5.36
CA TYR A 271 -11.06 14.74 -6.07
C TYR A 271 -12.43 14.29 -6.57
N LYS A 272 -12.51 13.85 -7.82
CA LYS A 272 -13.71 13.24 -8.40
C LYS A 272 -13.56 11.74 -8.35
N ILE A 273 -14.33 11.06 -7.49
CA ILE A 273 -14.28 9.59 -7.39
C ILE A 273 -14.83 8.98 -8.68
N VAL A 274 -14.01 8.17 -9.34
CA VAL A 274 -14.36 7.43 -10.56
C VAL A 274 -14.92 6.07 -10.22
N GLU A 275 -14.24 5.37 -9.29
CA GLU A 275 -14.63 4.02 -8.87
C GLU A 275 -14.12 3.74 -7.46
N VAL A 276 -14.88 2.95 -6.72
CA VAL A 276 -14.45 2.31 -5.47
C VAL A 276 -14.59 0.81 -5.63
N ILE A 277 -13.51 0.08 -5.46
CA ILE A 277 -13.48 -1.38 -5.54
C ILE A 277 -13.31 -1.94 -4.13
N ASP A 278 -14.40 -2.42 -3.56
CA ASP A 278 -14.51 -2.98 -2.21
C ASP A 278 -14.72 -4.50 -2.18
N LYS A 279 -15.18 -5.09 -3.29
CA LYS A 279 -15.40 -6.54 -3.44
C LYS A 279 -14.11 -7.29 -3.73
N ILE A 280 -13.20 -7.24 -2.79
CA ILE A 280 -11.83 -7.77 -2.87
C ILE A 280 -11.53 -8.56 -1.60
N PRO A 281 -10.52 -9.44 -1.60
CA PRO A 281 -10.06 -10.10 -0.39
C PRO A 281 -9.79 -9.10 0.74
N GLN A 282 -10.50 -9.24 1.86
CA GLN A 282 -10.43 -8.32 2.99
C GLN A 282 -9.84 -9.00 4.21
N LYS A 283 -8.98 -8.29 4.94
CA LYS A 283 -8.50 -8.75 6.25
C LYS A 283 -9.64 -8.67 7.28
N THR A 284 -9.74 -9.65 8.16
CA THR A 284 -10.83 -9.69 9.16
C THR A 284 -10.82 -8.55 10.18
N PHE A 285 -9.70 -7.86 10.30
CA PHE A 285 -9.45 -6.80 11.28
C PHE A 285 -9.35 -5.40 10.67
N MET A 286 -9.26 -5.28 9.34
CA MET A 286 -9.22 -3.99 8.64
C MET A 286 -9.52 -4.19 7.16
N ASN A 287 -10.54 -3.52 6.66
CA ASN A 287 -10.82 -3.47 5.23
C ASN A 287 -9.97 -2.39 4.56
N ALA A 288 -9.35 -2.74 3.44
CA ALA A 288 -8.77 -1.76 2.54
C ALA A 288 -9.52 -1.79 1.20
N VAL A 289 -9.78 -0.63 0.64
CA VAL A 289 -10.49 -0.49 -0.64
C VAL A 289 -9.63 0.25 -1.65
N PHE A 290 -9.85 -0.06 -2.92
CA PHE A 290 -9.14 0.58 -4.01
C PHE A 290 -10.01 1.71 -4.58
N VAL A 291 -9.61 2.96 -4.33
CA VAL A 291 -10.33 4.16 -4.78
C VAL A 291 -9.58 4.78 -5.94
N ILE A 292 -10.26 4.96 -7.05
CA ILE A 292 -9.74 5.64 -8.24
C ILE A 292 -10.41 6.99 -8.34
N THR A 293 -9.61 8.03 -8.48
CA THR A 293 -10.10 9.40 -8.59
C THR A 293 -9.51 10.10 -9.82
N LYS A 294 -10.22 11.13 -10.28
CA LYS A 294 -9.70 12.14 -11.21
C LYS A 294 -9.54 13.48 -10.48
N LYS A 295 -8.60 14.24 -10.98
CA LYS A 295 -8.50 15.66 -10.66
C LYS A 295 -9.50 16.49 -11.42
#